data_abd5e8cad7ca479667e78def8381eb95
#
_entry.id   abd5e8cad7ca479667e78def8381eb95
#
_cell.length_a   1.000
_cell.length_b   1.000
_cell.length_c   1.000
_cell.angle_alpha   90.00
_cell.angle_beta   90.00
_cell.angle_gamma   90.00
#
_symmetry.space_group_name_H-M   'P 1'
#
loop_
_entity.id
_entity.type
_entity.pdbx_description
1 polymer ?
#
loop_
_entity_poly.entity_id
_entity_poly.type
_entity_poly.pdbx_seq_one_letter_code
_entity_poly.pdbx_strand_id
1 'polypeptide(L)'
;MVPFQRREQPGTTVVDPQSHYLYFVQKGGQAIRYGVGVGGDGFVWSGVATVHHKQEWPDWYPPKEMLQRKPEIRRAIVELENGALGMPGGPNNPLGACALYLWQNNKDTLYRIHGTNEPWTIGTNVSSGCIRLTNEDVTDLYDRVVVGSKVVVLS
;
A
#
# COMPACT_ATOMS: atom_id res chain seq x y z
N MET A 1 12.02 13.85 7.69
CA MET A 1 11.10 14.95 8.09
C MET A 1 11.18 16.09 7.08
N VAL A 2 10.02 16.51 6.61
CA VAL A 2 9.90 17.62 5.67
C VAL A 2 8.80 18.57 6.12
N PRO A 3 8.82 19.87 5.72
CA PRO A 3 7.67 20.75 5.93
C PRO A 3 6.44 20.24 5.19
N PHE A 4 5.27 20.41 5.81
CA PHE A 4 4.01 19.97 5.22
C PHE A 4 2.94 21.05 5.42
N GLN A 5 2.43 21.60 4.33
CA GLN A 5 1.57 22.78 4.36
C GLN A 5 0.08 22.49 4.28
N ARG A 6 -0.32 21.26 4.02
CA ARG A 6 -1.74 20.88 4.02
C ARG A 6 -2.26 20.80 5.45
N ARG A 7 -3.53 21.19 5.62
CA ARG A 7 -4.21 21.10 6.92
C ARG A 7 -4.75 19.69 7.13
N GLU A 8 -3.91 18.82 7.63
CA GLU A 8 -4.33 17.50 8.07
C GLU A 8 -3.87 17.29 9.52
N GLN A 9 -4.64 16.52 10.27
CA GLN A 9 -4.28 16.24 11.65
C GLN A 9 -3.07 15.31 11.73
N PRO A 10 -2.21 15.45 12.73
CA PRO A 10 -1.14 14.48 12.98
C PRO A 10 -1.68 13.05 13.03
N GLY A 11 -0.96 12.11 12.42
CA GLY A 11 -1.40 10.73 12.28
C GLY A 11 -2.13 10.43 10.98
N THR A 12 -2.48 11.45 10.18
CA THR A 12 -3.06 11.25 8.85
C THR A 12 -1.96 10.88 7.87
N THR A 13 -2.27 9.96 6.96
CA THR A 13 -1.42 9.60 5.83
C THR A 13 -1.94 10.31 4.59
N VAL A 14 -1.09 11.03 3.86
CA VAL A 14 -1.43 11.68 2.61
C VAL A 14 -0.56 11.13 1.49
N VAL A 15 -1.19 10.60 0.46
CA VAL A 15 -0.49 10.06 -0.71
C VAL A 15 -0.65 11.03 -1.86
N ASP A 16 0.47 11.43 -2.45
CA ASP A 16 0.53 12.25 -3.66
C ASP A 16 1.08 11.41 -4.81
N PRO A 17 0.20 10.79 -5.61
CA PRO A 17 0.65 9.90 -6.69
C PRO A 17 1.45 10.63 -7.77
N GLN A 18 1.15 11.90 -8.03
CA GLN A 18 1.83 12.65 -9.09
C GLN A 18 3.30 12.89 -8.77
N SER A 19 3.61 13.15 -7.49
CA SER A 19 5.00 13.35 -7.08
C SER A 19 5.70 12.07 -6.61
N HIS A 20 4.96 10.96 -6.50
CA HIS A 20 5.46 9.68 -6.00
C HIS A 20 5.96 9.75 -4.55
N TYR A 21 5.19 10.45 -3.72
CA TYR A 21 5.48 10.56 -2.29
C TYR A 21 4.26 10.25 -1.43
N LEU A 22 4.53 9.73 -0.26
CA LEU A 22 3.56 9.54 0.81
C LEU A 22 4.06 10.33 2.02
N TYR A 23 3.15 11.03 2.68
CA TYR A 23 3.45 11.86 3.85
C TYR A 23 2.69 11.33 5.06
N PHE A 24 3.41 11.04 6.13
CA PHE A 24 2.81 10.77 7.42
C PHE A 24 2.87 12.04 8.25
N VAL A 25 1.71 12.66 8.49
CA VAL A 25 1.62 14.00 9.07
C VAL A 25 2.02 13.97 10.55
N GLN A 26 2.87 14.91 10.93
CA GLN A 26 3.38 15.11 12.28
C GLN A 26 2.90 16.46 12.83
N LYS A 27 3.10 16.67 14.11
CA LYS A 27 2.85 17.95 14.75
C LYS A 27 3.80 19.02 14.21
N GLY A 28 3.37 20.29 14.29
CA GLY A 28 4.26 21.43 13.98
C GLY A 28 4.45 21.67 12.49
N GLY A 29 3.48 21.30 11.64
CA GLY A 29 3.56 21.58 10.20
C GLY A 29 4.61 20.74 9.47
N GLN A 30 4.94 19.56 9.99
CA GLN A 30 5.92 18.66 9.42
C GLN A 30 5.30 17.30 9.07
N ALA A 31 5.97 16.54 8.22
CA ALA A 31 5.58 15.16 7.89
C ALA A 31 6.83 14.32 7.64
N ILE A 32 6.70 13.02 7.85
CA ILE A 32 7.68 12.04 7.41
C ILE A 32 7.31 11.68 5.97
N ARG A 33 8.26 11.82 5.04
CA ARG A 33 8.05 11.56 3.62
C ARG A 33 8.69 10.24 3.20
N TYR A 34 7.93 9.46 2.46
CA TYR A 34 8.38 8.20 1.87
C TYR A 34 8.20 8.25 0.36
N GLY A 35 9.12 7.67 -0.39
CA GLY A 35 8.95 7.45 -1.83
C GLY A 35 7.97 6.31 -2.09
N VAL A 36 7.12 6.45 -3.12
CA VAL A 36 6.14 5.41 -3.47
C VAL A 36 6.15 5.09 -4.96
N GLY A 37 5.79 3.85 -5.28
CA GLY A 37 5.32 3.46 -6.60
C GLY A 37 3.79 3.44 -6.59
N VAL A 38 3.18 3.77 -7.72
CA VAL A 38 1.73 3.93 -7.82
C VAL A 38 1.19 3.20 -9.04
N GLY A 39 -0.15 3.17 -9.19
CA GLY A 39 -0.80 2.56 -10.33
C GLY A 39 -0.52 3.26 -11.64
N GLY A 40 -0.48 2.49 -12.72
CA GLY A 40 -0.45 3.04 -14.08
C GLY A 40 -1.78 3.67 -14.47
N ASP A 41 -1.83 4.22 -15.67
CA ASP A 41 -3.05 4.85 -16.21
C ASP A 41 -4.26 3.92 -16.09
N GLY A 42 -5.36 4.45 -15.59
CA GLY A 42 -6.60 3.71 -15.37
C GLY A 42 -6.64 2.89 -14.08
N PHE A 43 -5.55 2.86 -13.31
CA PHE A 43 -5.47 2.12 -12.05
C PHE A 43 -5.31 3.02 -10.81
N VAL A 44 -5.36 4.34 -10.98
CA VAL A 44 -5.18 5.28 -9.87
C VAL A 44 -6.52 5.52 -9.19
N TRP A 45 -6.59 5.17 -7.90
CA TRP A 45 -7.72 5.50 -7.05
C TRP A 45 -7.39 6.77 -6.24
N SER A 46 -8.37 7.64 -6.06
CA SER A 46 -8.23 8.81 -5.20
C SER A 46 -9.43 8.94 -4.29
N GLY A 47 -9.23 9.58 -3.16
CA GLY A 47 -10.30 9.79 -2.18
C GLY A 47 -9.80 9.76 -0.75
N VAL A 48 -10.73 9.65 0.18
CA VAL A 48 -10.46 9.56 1.62
C VAL A 48 -10.88 8.19 2.12
N ALA A 49 -9.98 7.53 2.80
CA ALA A 49 -10.21 6.20 3.37
C ALA A 49 -9.72 6.14 4.82
N THR A 50 -9.93 5.02 5.46
CA THR A 50 -9.35 4.72 6.77
C THR A 50 -8.52 3.46 6.69
N VAL A 51 -7.53 3.34 7.57
CA VAL A 51 -6.79 2.09 7.75
C VAL A 51 -7.67 1.16 8.56
N HIS A 52 -8.30 0.19 7.91
CA HIS A 52 -9.19 -0.75 8.56
C HIS A 52 -8.41 -1.75 9.41
N HIS A 53 -7.33 -2.27 8.86
CA HIS A 53 -6.41 -3.17 9.57
C HIS A 53 -5.06 -3.14 8.88
N LYS A 54 -4.07 -3.72 9.54
CA LYS A 54 -2.71 -3.84 9.00
C LYS A 54 -2.18 -5.24 9.30
N GLN A 55 -1.29 -5.73 8.45
CA GLN A 55 -0.77 -7.09 8.53
C GLN A 55 0.72 -7.11 8.20
N GLU A 56 1.51 -7.80 9.03
CA GLU A 56 2.91 -8.11 8.72
C GLU A 56 2.98 -9.32 7.80
N TRP A 57 3.86 -9.25 6.79
CA TRP A 57 4.10 -10.32 5.82
C TRP A 57 2.79 -10.96 5.32
N PRO A 58 1.90 -10.16 4.70
CA PRO A 58 0.58 -10.65 4.31
C PRO A 58 0.64 -11.68 3.20
N ASP A 59 -0.31 -12.61 3.24
CA ASP A 59 -0.59 -13.49 2.10
C ASP A 59 -1.21 -12.68 0.96
N TRP A 60 -0.96 -13.10 -0.26
CA TRP A 60 -1.47 -12.43 -1.44
C TRP A 60 -2.46 -13.31 -2.20
N TYR A 61 -3.61 -12.72 -2.53
CA TYR A 61 -4.68 -13.38 -3.28
C TYR A 61 -4.81 -12.70 -4.64
N PRO A 62 -4.04 -13.16 -5.67
CA PRO A 62 -4.07 -12.51 -6.96
C PRO A 62 -5.43 -12.64 -7.63
N PRO A 63 -5.89 -11.58 -8.37
CA PRO A 63 -7.10 -11.69 -9.18
C PRO A 63 -6.98 -12.79 -10.24
N LYS A 64 -8.09 -13.42 -10.58
CA LYS A 64 -8.12 -14.47 -11.61
C LYS A 64 -7.54 -13.99 -12.95
N GLU A 65 -7.82 -12.75 -13.31
CA GLU A 65 -7.31 -12.14 -14.54
C GLU A 65 -5.79 -12.09 -14.57
N MET A 66 -5.17 -11.83 -13.43
CA MET A 66 -3.72 -11.79 -13.33
C MET A 66 -3.11 -13.17 -13.52
N LEU A 67 -3.77 -14.21 -13.03
CA LEU A 67 -3.33 -15.59 -13.23
C LEU A 67 -3.36 -15.98 -14.71
N GLN A 68 -4.28 -15.43 -15.48
CA GLN A 68 -4.36 -15.66 -16.92
C GLN A 68 -3.28 -14.89 -17.68
N ARG A 69 -2.97 -13.66 -17.25
CA ARG A 69 -1.96 -12.81 -17.90
C ARG A 69 -0.53 -13.20 -17.56
N LYS A 70 -0.32 -13.76 -16.37
CA LYS A 70 1.01 -14.12 -15.85
C LYS A 70 0.99 -15.56 -15.32
N PRO A 71 1.08 -16.55 -16.23
CA PRO A 71 1.02 -17.97 -15.82
C PRO A 71 2.08 -18.38 -14.80
N GLU A 72 3.22 -17.69 -14.76
CA GLU A 72 4.28 -17.94 -13.81
C GLU A 72 3.86 -17.75 -12.36
N ILE A 73 2.84 -16.92 -12.10
CA ILE A 73 2.31 -16.70 -10.77
C ILE A 73 1.63 -17.96 -10.24
N ARG A 74 1.01 -18.74 -11.12
CA ARG A 74 0.31 -19.98 -10.74
C ARG A 74 1.21 -20.95 -9.99
N ARG A 75 2.50 -20.98 -10.32
CA ARG A 75 3.46 -21.89 -9.68
C ARG A 75 3.69 -21.53 -8.21
N ALA A 76 3.46 -20.28 -7.83
CA ALA A 76 3.62 -19.81 -6.45
C ALA A 76 2.32 -19.86 -5.65
N ILE A 77 1.19 -20.24 -6.27
CA ILE A 77 -0.09 -20.30 -5.62
C ILE A 77 -0.25 -21.66 -4.94
N VAL A 78 -0.57 -21.61 -3.66
CA VAL A 78 -0.78 -22.80 -2.82
C VAL A 78 -2.05 -22.65 -2.00
N GLU A 79 -2.51 -23.74 -1.40
CA GLU A 79 -3.60 -23.67 -0.42
C GLU A 79 -3.03 -23.15 0.90
N LEU A 80 -3.62 -22.06 1.41
CA LEU A 80 -3.20 -21.40 2.64
C LEU A 80 -3.94 -22.01 3.84
N GLU A 81 -3.53 -21.65 5.05
CA GLU A 81 -4.12 -22.16 6.30
C GLU A 81 -5.63 -21.96 6.37
N ASN A 82 -6.15 -20.87 5.80
CA ASN A 82 -7.58 -20.58 5.77
C ASN A 82 -8.33 -21.33 4.66
N GLY A 83 -7.67 -22.23 3.92
CA GLY A 83 -8.26 -22.99 2.83
C GLY A 83 -8.34 -22.25 1.50
N ALA A 84 -8.03 -20.96 1.44
CA ALA A 84 -8.02 -20.20 0.19
C ALA A 84 -6.73 -20.46 -0.60
N LEU A 85 -6.80 -20.27 -1.92
CA LEU A 85 -5.63 -20.34 -2.79
C LEU A 85 -4.97 -18.96 -2.89
N GLY A 86 -3.68 -18.89 -2.62
CA GLY A 86 -2.94 -17.64 -2.65
C GLY A 86 -1.43 -17.85 -2.57
N MET A 87 -0.71 -16.75 -2.51
CA MET A 87 0.74 -16.76 -2.32
C MET A 87 1.05 -16.43 -0.87
N PRO A 88 1.76 -17.31 -0.13
CA PRO A 88 2.10 -17.03 1.27
C PRO A 88 3.01 -15.82 1.40
N GLY A 89 2.91 -15.12 2.54
CA GLY A 89 3.77 -13.99 2.85
C GLY A 89 5.23 -14.38 2.86
N GLY A 90 6.09 -13.46 2.42
CA GLY A 90 7.53 -13.68 2.38
C GLY A 90 8.23 -12.78 1.39
N PRO A 91 9.57 -12.88 1.28
CA PRO A 91 10.38 -11.99 0.44
C PRO A 91 10.01 -11.99 -1.05
N ASN A 92 9.42 -13.08 -1.54
CA ASN A 92 9.02 -13.19 -2.94
C ASN A 92 7.56 -12.79 -3.19
N ASN A 93 6.84 -12.41 -2.14
CA ASN A 93 5.45 -11.98 -2.24
C ASN A 93 5.40 -10.50 -2.64
N PRO A 94 4.59 -10.13 -3.66
CA PRO A 94 4.53 -8.74 -4.11
C PRO A 94 4.00 -7.75 -3.08
N LEU A 95 3.31 -8.19 -2.04
CA LEU A 95 2.86 -7.30 -0.97
C LEU A 95 3.97 -6.93 0.02
N GLY A 96 5.11 -7.61 -0.02
CA GLY A 96 6.27 -7.29 0.81
C GLY A 96 6.06 -7.50 2.29
N ALA A 97 6.78 -6.69 3.08
CA ALA A 97 6.90 -6.88 4.54
C ALA A 97 5.62 -6.56 5.32
N CYS A 98 4.83 -5.60 4.84
CA CYS A 98 3.62 -5.15 5.54
C CYS A 98 2.57 -4.67 4.54
N ALA A 99 1.31 -4.68 4.96
CA ALA A 99 0.23 -4.06 4.21
C ALA A 99 -0.72 -3.30 5.15
N LEU A 100 -1.17 -2.15 4.68
CA LEU A 100 -2.21 -1.33 5.31
C LEU A 100 -3.44 -1.41 4.40
N TYR A 101 -4.54 -1.90 4.94
CA TYR A 101 -5.76 -2.16 4.18
C TYR A 101 -6.70 -0.97 4.29
N LEU A 102 -7.06 -0.38 3.15
CA LEU A 102 -7.83 0.86 3.07
C LEU A 102 -9.30 0.56 2.83
N TRP A 103 -10.16 1.07 3.73
CA TRP A 103 -11.61 0.94 3.64
C TRP A 103 -12.25 2.32 3.55
N GLN A 104 -13.39 2.38 2.88
CA GLN A 104 -14.18 3.60 2.73
C GLN A 104 -15.66 3.25 2.93
N ASN A 105 -16.34 3.98 3.83
CA ASN A 105 -17.76 3.75 4.11
C ASN A 105 -18.08 2.28 4.46
N ASN A 106 -17.25 1.68 5.29
CA ASN A 106 -17.36 0.28 5.73
C ASN A 106 -17.23 -0.75 4.60
N LYS A 107 -16.63 -0.35 3.48
CA LYS A 107 -16.36 -1.24 2.35
C LYS A 107 -14.86 -1.27 2.06
N ASP A 108 -14.36 -2.45 1.76
CA ASP A 108 -12.99 -2.62 1.32
C ASP A 108 -12.82 -1.95 -0.05
N THR A 109 -11.90 -0.99 -0.15
CA THR A 109 -11.61 -0.33 -1.42
C THR A 109 -10.82 -1.23 -2.37
N LEU A 110 -10.30 -2.34 -1.87
CA LEU A 110 -9.35 -3.24 -2.53
C LEU A 110 -7.97 -2.60 -2.73
N TYR A 111 -7.78 -1.34 -2.36
CA TYR A 111 -6.47 -0.68 -2.41
C TYR A 111 -5.73 -0.87 -1.09
N ARG A 112 -4.41 -0.98 -1.22
CA ARG A 112 -3.50 -1.24 -0.09
C ARG A 112 -2.31 -0.31 -0.19
N ILE A 113 -1.73 0.01 0.95
CA ILE A 113 -0.38 0.56 1.04
C ILE A 113 0.48 -0.60 1.52
N HIS A 114 1.47 -0.99 0.75
CA HIS A 114 2.23 -2.21 1.06
C HIS A 114 3.70 -2.10 0.65
N GLY A 115 4.50 -3.05 1.12
CA GLY A 115 5.87 -3.21 0.68
C GLY A 115 5.95 -3.81 -0.72
N THR A 116 7.13 -4.22 -1.13
CA THR A 116 7.31 -4.78 -2.46
C THR A 116 8.51 -5.72 -2.51
N ASN A 117 8.43 -6.72 -3.38
CA ASN A 117 9.59 -7.52 -3.77
C ASN A 117 10.33 -6.92 -4.97
N GLU A 118 9.88 -5.73 -5.44
CA GLU A 118 10.45 -5.04 -6.61
C GLU A 118 10.80 -3.58 -6.25
N PRO A 119 11.82 -3.36 -5.40
CA PRO A 119 12.12 -2.01 -4.89
C PRO A 119 12.48 -0.99 -5.97
N TRP A 120 12.90 -1.43 -7.15
CA TRP A 120 13.19 -0.53 -8.27
C TRP A 120 11.94 0.13 -8.86
N THR A 121 10.73 -0.30 -8.49
CA THR A 121 9.48 0.30 -8.98
C THR A 121 9.06 1.54 -8.19
N ILE A 122 9.75 1.87 -7.10
CA ILE A 122 9.49 3.11 -6.36
C ILE A 122 9.79 4.30 -7.28
N GLY A 123 8.88 5.26 -7.30
CA GLY A 123 8.96 6.41 -8.21
C GLY A 123 8.37 6.16 -9.59
N THR A 124 7.73 5.03 -9.82
CA THR A 124 7.14 4.67 -11.11
C THR A 124 5.63 4.44 -11.02
N ASN A 125 4.98 4.32 -12.19
CA ASN A 125 3.54 4.12 -12.34
C ASN A 125 3.26 2.74 -12.94
N VAL A 126 3.68 1.67 -12.27
CA VAL A 126 3.58 0.30 -12.83
C VAL A 126 2.72 -0.67 -12.01
N SER A 127 2.20 -0.26 -10.85
CA SER A 127 1.37 -1.15 -10.05
C SER A 127 -0.06 -1.23 -10.60
N SER A 128 -0.85 -2.18 -10.08
CA SER A 128 -2.26 -2.35 -10.44
C SER A 128 -3.19 -1.50 -9.54
N GLY A 129 -2.72 -0.34 -9.07
CA GLY A 129 -3.51 0.61 -8.29
C GLY A 129 -3.06 0.76 -6.84
N CYS A 130 -2.40 -0.23 -6.28
CA CYS A 130 -1.89 -0.14 -4.92
C CYS A 130 -0.66 0.77 -4.82
N ILE A 131 -0.46 1.29 -3.64
CA ILE A 131 0.65 2.18 -3.31
C ILE A 131 1.73 1.33 -2.68
N ARG A 132 2.91 1.28 -3.29
CA ARG A 132 4.01 0.44 -2.79
C ARG A 132 5.18 1.26 -2.30
N LEU A 133 5.75 0.84 -1.19
CA LEU A 133 6.96 1.38 -0.58
C LEU A 133 8.04 0.30 -0.59
N THR A 134 9.29 0.70 -0.33
CA THR A 134 10.30 -0.31 0.02
C THR A 134 9.88 -1.03 1.31
N ASN A 135 10.37 -2.25 1.51
CA ASN A 135 10.06 -3.00 2.73
C ASN A 135 10.52 -2.27 3.98
N GLU A 136 11.66 -1.59 3.93
CA GLU A 136 12.15 -0.78 5.05
C GLU A 136 11.18 0.37 5.38
N ASP A 137 10.73 1.09 4.37
CA ASP A 137 9.84 2.23 4.54
C ASP A 137 8.46 1.81 5.01
N VAL A 138 7.88 0.75 4.46
CA VAL A 138 6.56 0.30 4.88
C VAL A 138 6.58 -0.23 6.31
N THR A 139 7.67 -0.82 6.74
CA THR A 139 7.83 -1.27 8.13
C THR A 139 7.86 -0.07 9.08
N ASP A 140 8.59 0.99 8.73
CA ASP A 140 8.61 2.23 9.51
C ASP A 140 7.22 2.88 9.58
N LEU A 141 6.53 2.97 8.45
CA LEU A 141 5.16 3.51 8.40
C LEU A 141 4.19 2.65 9.20
N TYR A 142 4.28 1.33 9.07
CA TYR A 142 3.44 0.38 9.80
C TYR A 142 3.48 0.61 11.31
N ASP A 143 4.67 0.84 11.84
CA ASP A 143 4.84 1.05 13.27
C ASP A 143 4.24 2.39 13.74
N ARG A 144 4.10 3.36 12.86
CA ARG A 144 3.58 4.69 13.19
C ARG A 144 2.09 4.82 12.99
N VAL A 145 1.52 4.14 11.98
CA VAL A 145 0.10 4.27 11.63
C VAL A 145 -0.77 3.55 12.64
N VAL A 146 -1.83 4.22 13.08
CA VAL A 146 -2.82 3.66 13.99
C VAL A 146 -4.02 3.18 13.18
N VAL A 147 -4.52 1.98 13.47
CA VAL A 147 -5.75 1.46 12.88
C VAL A 147 -6.90 2.43 13.15
N GLY A 148 -7.69 2.73 12.12
CA GLY A 148 -8.75 3.73 12.17
C GLY A 148 -8.33 5.11 11.72
N SER A 149 -7.02 5.35 11.52
CA SER A 149 -6.55 6.67 11.07
C SER A 149 -6.91 6.94 9.60
N LYS A 150 -6.95 8.24 9.28
CA LYS A 150 -7.37 8.74 7.97
C LYS A 150 -6.24 8.60 6.96
N VAL A 151 -6.61 8.24 5.74
CA VAL A 151 -5.72 8.22 4.58
C VAL A 151 -6.35 9.06 3.47
N VAL A 152 -5.61 10.04 2.96
CA VAL A 152 -6.05 10.88 1.84
C VAL A 152 -5.15 10.54 0.64
N VAL A 153 -5.76 10.08 -0.45
CA VAL A 153 -5.06 9.85 -1.71
C VAL A 153 -5.47 10.96 -2.67
N LEU A 154 -4.51 11.81 -3.03
CA LEU A 154 -4.75 12.93 -3.92
C LEU A 154 -4.95 12.45 -5.36
N SER A 155 -5.70 13.21 -6.12
CA SER A 155 -5.92 12.93 -7.55
C SER A 155 -4.81 13.48 -8.43
#